data_aabaf4b1e8164e5f655833dd847e9aa5
#
_entry.id   aabaf4b1e8164e5f655833dd847e9aa5
#
_cell.length_a   1.000
_cell.length_b   1.000
_cell.length_c   1.000
_cell.angle_alpha   90.00
_cell.angle_beta   90.00
_cell.angle_gamma   90.00
#
_symmetry.space_group_name_H-M   'P 1'
#
loop_
_entity.id
_entity.type
_entity.pdbx_description
1 polymer ?
#
loop_
_entity_poly.entity_id
_entity_poly.type
_entity_poly.pdbx_seq_one_letter_code
_entity_poly.pdbx_strand_id
1 'polypeptide(L)'
;MNKTLILSLFMLISNIAIADFVKLSNEGEILDFENSNWSCVLDQKTSLVWEVKDEKVGLQYTMNTYTWFDGDTGRKNNMYSNNCYWGEGCNTQSFIDDINEAQLCTYSNWRLPTRDELKTIINYYADDILIDLDFFPNTQKDTYWTSLTAKDNSSLAYEIPFFYGGSIVREKSLDTHIRLVRSAD
;
A
#
# COMPACT_ATOMS: atom_id res chain seq x y z
N MET A 1 -13.38 33.88 60.47
CA MET A 1 -12.45 34.00 59.34
C MET A 1 -12.50 32.65 58.59
N ASN A 2 -13.34 32.54 57.53
CA ASN A 2 -13.47 31.32 56.72
C ASN A 2 -12.44 31.39 55.61
N LYS A 3 -11.50 30.44 55.58
CA LYS A 3 -10.58 30.27 54.48
C LYS A 3 -11.23 29.33 53.46
N THR A 4 -11.68 29.89 52.35
CA THR A 4 -12.15 29.12 51.18
C THR A 4 -10.96 28.52 50.45
N LEU A 5 -10.86 27.19 50.47
CA LEU A 5 -9.84 26.45 49.74
C LEU A 5 -10.30 26.32 48.28
N ILE A 6 -9.64 27.04 47.36
CA ILE A 6 -9.87 26.90 45.92
C ILE A 6 -9.03 25.70 45.43
N LEU A 7 -9.73 24.60 45.13
CA LEU A 7 -9.13 23.41 44.53
C LEU A 7 -9.06 23.64 43.02
N SER A 8 -7.89 24.01 42.51
CA SER A 8 -7.68 24.11 41.05
C SER A 8 -7.51 22.73 40.48
N LEU A 9 -8.53 22.29 39.70
CA LEU A 9 -8.51 21.07 38.94
C LEU A 9 -7.61 21.28 37.69
N PHE A 10 -6.37 20.78 37.74
CA PHE A 10 -5.52 20.70 36.58
C PHE A 10 -6.06 19.58 35.66
N MET A 11 -6.75 19.95 34.57
CA MET A 11 -7.05 19.04 33.46
C MET A 11 -5.73 18.69 32.76
N LEU A 12 -5.23 17.49 33.01
CA LEU A 12 -4.19 16.88 32.16
C LEU A 12 -4.79 16.60 30.78
N ILE A 13 -4.56 17.51 29.84
CA ILE A 13 -4.80 17.24 28.44
C ILE A 13 -3.68 16.30 28.02
N SER A 14 -3.95 14.99 28.03
CA SER A 14 -3.08 14.02 27.38
C SER A 14 -3.12 14.32 25.88
N ASN A 15 -2.03 14.81 25.31
CA ASN A 15 -1.81 14.78 23.88
C ASN A 15 -1.75 13.30 23.48
N ILE A 16 -2.87 12.76 23.04
CA ILE A 16 -2.89 11.47 22.36
C ILE A 16 -2.17 11.74 21.04
N ALA A 17 -0.94 11.26 20.93
CA ALA A 17 -0.27 11.20 19.62
C ALA A 17 -1.13 10.30 18.73
N ILE A 18 -1.77 10.89 17.75
CA ILE A 18 -2.52 10.14 16.73
C ILE A 18 -1.45 9.41 15.91
N ALA A 19 -1.49 8.09 15.89
CA ALA A 19 -0.59 7.31 15.05
C ALA A 19 -0.83 7.69 13.59
N ASP A 20 0.25 7.87 12.82
CA ASP A 20 0.15 8.22 11.40
C ASP A 20 -0.56 7.12 10.59
N PHE A 21 -0.37 5.85 10.99
CA PHE A 21 -0.98 4.67 10.40
C PHE A 21 -1.92 3.96 11.36
N VAL A 22 -3.00 3.40 10.83
CA VAL A 22 -4.01 2.61 11.56
C VAL A 22 -4.27 1.30 10.82
N LYS A 23 -4.22 0.18 11.55
CA LYS A 23 -4.55 -1.14 11.02
C LYS A 23 -6.05 -1.30 10.81
N LEU A 24 -6.45 -1.90 9.68
CA LEU A 24 -7.85 -2.21 9.38
C LEU A 24 -8.02 -3.71 9.15
N SER A 25 -9.11 -4.27 9.69
CA SER A 25 -9.53 -5.65 9.41
C SER A 25 -9.98 -5.81 7.95
N ASN A 26 -10.23 -7.04 7.53
CA ASN A 26 -10.82 -7.31 6.21
C ASN A 26 -12.25 -6.76 6.07
N GLU A 27 -12.93 -6.51 7.18
CA GLU A 27 -14.25 -5.87 7.25
C GLU A 27 -14.16 -4.33 7.32
N GLY A 28 -12.94 -3.76 7.23
CA GLY A 28 -12.71 -2.31 7.27
C GLY A 28 -12.78 -1.71 8.68
N GLU A 29 -12.80 -2.54 9.73
CA GLU A 29 -12.84 -2.07 11.12
C GLU A 29 -11.44 -1.66 11.61
N ILE A 30 -11.38 -0.60 12.43
CA ILE A 30 -10.15 -0.16 13.07
C ILE A 30 -9.71 -1.20 14.11
N LEU A 31 -8.45 -1.59 14.05
CA LEU A 31 -7.82 -2.54 14.96
C LEU A 31 -6.79 -1.87 15.85
N ASP A 32 -6.59 -2.45 17.04
CA ASP A 32 -5.50 -2.04 17.92
C ASP A 32 -4.12 -2.29 17.26
N PHE A 33 -3.13 -1.48 17.63
CA PHE A 33 -1.77 -1.59 17.12
C PHE A 33 -1.17 -3.00 17.31
N GLU A 34 -1.43 -3.62 18.47
CA GLU A 34 -0.93 -4.97 18.82
C GLU A 34 -1.62 -6.09 18.03
N ASN A 35 -2.62 -5.79 17.21
CA ASN A 35 -3.28 -6.82 16.40
C ASN A 35 -2.31 -7.37 15.35
N SER A 36 -2.17 -8.70 15.31
CA SER A 36 -1.26 -9.41 14.41
C SER A 36 -1.88 -9.81 13.07
N ASN A 37 -3.17 -9.52 12.85
CA ASN A 37 -3.89 -9.89 11.63
C ASN A 37 -4.73 -8.71 11.11
N TRP A 38 -4.24 -8.05 10.08
CA TRP A 38 -4.92 -6.95 9.40
C TRP A 38 -4.72 -7.04 7.89
N SER A 39 -5.62 -6.45 7.13
CA SER A 39 -5.63 -6.56 5.66
C SER A 39 -5.34 -5.23 4.96
N CYS A 40 -5.56 -4.10 5.65
CA CYS A 40 -5.32 -2.77 5.11
C CYS A 40 -4.72 -1.84 6.16
N VAL A 41 -4.13 -0.75 5.71
CA VAL A 41 -3.59 0.32 6.55
C VAL A 41 -4.17 1.66 6.09
N LEU A 42 -4.80 2.39 7.01
CA LEU A 42 -5.18 3.78 6.80
C LEU A 42 -4.01 4.69 7.16
N ASP A 43 -3.54 5.47 6.19
CA ASP A 43 -2.65 6.61 6.40
C ASP A 43 -3.49 7.84 6.72
N GLN A 44 -3.49 8.26 7.99
CA GLN A 44 -4.30 9.39 8.45
C GLN A 44 -3.79 10.76 7.95
N LYS A 45 -2.49 10.84 7.56
CA LYS A 45 -1.92 12.07 7.00
C LYS A 45 -2.40 12.36 5.58
N THR A 46 -2.51 11.31 4.78
CA THR A 46 -2.84 11.42 3.36
C THR A 46 -4.30 11.10 3.08
N SER A 47 -5.02 10.52 4.05
CA SER A 47 -6.36 9.94 3.87
C SER A 47 -6.37 8.86 2.78
N LEU A 48 -5.30 8.06 2.72
CA LEU A 48 -5.18 6.92 1.82
C LEU A 48 -5.30 5.61 2.61
N VAL A 49 -5.94 4.62 2.00
CA VAL A 49 -5.94 3.24 2.51
C VAL A 49 -5.07 2.40 1.60
N TRP A 50 -4.13 1.66 2.20
CA TRP A 50 -3.15 0.83 1.53
C TRP A 50 -3.45 -0.66 1.71
N GLU A 51 -3.28 -1.44 0.66
CA GLU A 51 -3.28 -2.90 0.70
C GLU A 51 -2.11 -3.41 1.56
N VAL A 52 -2.33 -4.47 2.35
CA VAL A 52 -1.28 -5.21 3.07
C VAL A 52 -1.04 -6.54 2.36
N LYS A 53 0.24 -6.91 2.19
CA LYS A 53 0.63 -8.19 1.57
C LYS A 53 0.62 -9.34 2.59
N ASP A 54 0.28 -10.54 2.12
CA ASP A 54 0.21 -11.77 2.92
C ASP A 54 1.35 -12.73 2.54
N GLU A 55 1.82 -13.54 3.48
CA GLU A 55 2.73 -14.66 3.22
C GLU A 55 2.00 -15.88 2.67
N LYS A 56 0.69 -15.96 2.86
CA LYS A 56 -0.11 -17.06 2.32
C LYS A 56 -0.29 -16.88 0.83
N VAL A 57 -0.08 -18.00 0.13
CA VAL A 57 -0.34 -18.06 -1.31
C VAL A 57 -1.80 -17.72 -1.60
N GLY A 58 -2.01 -16.69 -2.41
CA GLY A 58 -3.33 -16.13 -2.70
C GLY A 58 -3.21 -14.81 -3.46
N LEU A 59 -4.30 -14.07 -3.50
CA LEU A 59 -4.40 -12.81 -4.24
C LEU A 59 -3.38 -11.77 -3.73
N GLN A 60 -3.26 -11.60 -2.41
CA GLN A 60 -2.34 -10.66 -1.79
C GLN A 60 -0.94 -11.26 -1.52
N TYR A 61 -0.61 -12.42 -2.10
CA TYR A 61 0.67 -13.08 -1.82
C TYR A 61 1.85 -12.18 -2.16
N THR A 62 2.74 -12.01 -1.19
CA THR A 62 3.86 -11.07 -1.26
C THR A 62 4.84 -11.32 -2.40
N MET A 63 4.96 -12.58 -2.87
CA MET A 63 5.85 -12.95 -3.97
C MET A 63 5.23 -12.78 -5.36
N ASN A 64 3.95 -12.40 -5.45
CA ASN A 64 3.32 -12.15 -6.74
C ASN A 64 3.95 -10.92 -7.43
N THR A 65 4.26 -11.07 -8.72
CA THR A 65 4.73 -9.98 -9.59
C THR A 65 3.87 -9.88 -10.84
N TYR A 66 3.81 -8.69 -11.43
CA TYR A 66 2.87 -8.35 -12.49
C TYR A 66 3.53 -7.47 -13.55
N THR A 67 3.21 -7.68 -14.82
CA THR A 67 3.51 -6.72 -15.87
C THR A 67 2.60 -5.50 -15.73
N TRP A 68 3.04 -4.36 -16.22
CA TRP A 68 2.22 -3.16 -16.20
C TRP A 68 1.22 -3.12 -17.37
N PHE A 69 -0.07 -2.97 -17.05
CA PHE A 69 -1.16 -2.79 -18.01
C PHE A 69 -2.28 -1.98 -17.36
N ASP A 70 -2.81 -0.96 -18.04
CA ASP A 70 -3.85 -0.04 -17.55
C ASP A 70 -5.23 -0.22 -18.19
N GLY A 71 -5.43 -1.33 -18.90
CA GLY A 71 -6.64 -1.61 -19.67
C GLY A 71 -6.52 -1.26 -21.14
N ASP A 72 -5.60 -0.37 -21.52
CA ASP A 72 -5.38 0.09 -22.89
C ASP A 72 -3.92 -0.10 -23.35
N THR A 73 -2.99 0.38 -22.54
CA THR A 73 -1.55 0.35 -22.84
C THR A 73 -0.77 -0.55 -21.90
N GLY A 74 0.36 -1.08 -22.38
CA GLY A 74 1.25 -1.94 -21.61
C GLY A 74 1.20 -3.39 -22.03
N ARG A 75 1.51 -4.32 -21.12
CA ARG A 75 1.61 -5.75 -21.39
C ARG A 75 0.46 -6.52 -20.75
N LYS A 76 -0.56 -6.88 -21.56
CA LYS A 76 -1.74 -7.59 -21.08
C LYS A 76 -1.46 -9.03 -20.65
N ASN A 77 -0.60 -9.74 -21.40
CA ASN A 77 -0.31 -11.15 -21.13
C ASN A 77 1.16 -11.30 -20.76
N ASN A 78 1.41 -11.77 -19.56
CA ASN A 78 2.75 -12.14 -19.16
C ASN A 78 3.02 -13.60 -19.55
N MET A 79 3.67 -13.80 -20.72
CA MET A 79 4.04 -15.14 -21.19
C MET A 79 5.25 -15.73 -20.44
N TYR A 80 5.92 -14.96 -19.59
CA TYR A 80 7.18 -15.34 -18.95
C TYR A 80 7.12 -15.36 -17.41
N SER A 81 6.07 -14.83 -16.80
CA SER A 81 5.91 -14.83 -15.34
C SER A 81 4.92 -15.92 -14.94
N ASN A 82 5.45 -16.93 -14.26
CA ASN A 82 4.68 -17.89 -13.48
C ASN A 82 4.47 -17.38 -12.04
N ASN A 83 4.70 -16.09 -11.79
CA ASN A 83 4.83 -15.53 -10.46
C ASN A 83 3.56 -14.85 -9.95
N CYS A 84 2.44 -14.91 -10.63
CA CYS A 84 1.16 -14.59 -10.03
C CYS A 84 0.34 -15.86 -9.80
N TYR A 85 -0.25 -15.97 -8.64
CA TYR A 85 -0.93 -17.20 -8.21
C TYR A 85 -2.31 -17.38 -8.82
N TRP A 86 -2.97 -16.31 -9.23
CA TRP A 86 -4.34 -16.35 -9.74
C TRP A 86 -4.46 -15.70 -11.10
N GLY A 87 -4.93 -16.45 -12.05
CA GLY A 87 -5.59 -15.94 -13.23
C GLY A 87 -4.80 -15.90 -14.52
N GLU A 88 -5.55 -15.75 -15.57
CA GLU A 88 -5.05 -15.47 -16.90
C GLU A 88 -4.59 -14.02 -16.95
N GLY A 89 -3.31 -13.80 -17.18
CA GLY A 89 -2.80 -12.48 -17.48
C GLY A 89 -2.19 -11.68 -16.34
N CYS A 90 -1.29 -12.26 -15.55
CA CYS A 90 -0.51 -11.58 -14.48
C CYS A 90 -0.09 -10.13 -14.80
N ASN A 91 -1.02 -9.20 -14.83
CA ASN A 91 -0.80 -7.79 -15.10
C ASN A 91 -1.49 -6.91 -14.05
N THR A 92 -1.11 -5.63 -14.00
CA THR A 92 -1.61 -4.69 -12.98
C THR A 92 -3.13 -4.52 -13.03
N GLN A 93 -3.74 -4.49 -14.22
CA GLN A 93 -5.19 -4.31 -14.33
C GLN A 93 -5.96 -5.54 -13.84
N SER A 94 -5.53 -6.76 -14.21
CA SER A 94 -6.20 -7.97 -13.72
C SER A 94 -6.14 -8.08 -12.20
N PHE A 95 -5.00 -7.73 -11.58
CA PHE A 95 -4.90 -7.71 -10.13
C PHE A 95 -5.82 -6.66 -9.47
N ILE A 96 -5.92 -5.47 -10.07
CA ILE A 96 -6.85 -4.43 -9.60
C ILE A 96 -8.30 -4.92 -9.67
N ASP A 97 -8.67 -5.56 -10.78
CA ASP A 97 -10.02 -6.08 -10.98
C ASP A 97 -10.34 -7.18 -9.94
N ASP A 98 -9.43 -8.12 -9.73
CA ASP A 98 -9.58 -9.21 -8.75
C ASP A 98 -9.71 -8.69 -7.31
N ILE A 99 -8.89 -7.71 -6.90
CA ILE A 99 -8.98 -7.09 -5.56
C ILE A 99 -10.29 -6.31 -5.39
N ASN A 100 -10.76 -5.63 -6.43
CA ASN A 100 -12.03 -4.90 -6.41
C ASN A 100 -13.23 -5.86 -6.38
N GLU A 101 -13.18 -6.99 -7.09
CA GLU A 101 -14.18 -8.04 -7.02
C GLU A 101 -14.22 -8.70 -5.64
N ALA A 102 -13.05 -8.96 -5.05
CA ALA A 102 -12.92 -9.50 -3.69
C ALA A 102 -13.36 -8.50 -2.59
N GLN A 103 -13.57 -7.24 -2.93
CA GLN A 103 -13.95 -6.16 -2.01
C GLN A 103 -13.01 -6.07 -0.78
N LEU A 104 -11.70 -6.07 -1.02
CA LEU A 104 -10.70 -6.00 0.05
C LEU A 104 -11.02 -4.86 1.04
N CYS A 105 -11.07 -5.17 2.33
CA CYS A 105 -11.48 -4.25 3.41
C CYS A 105 -12.83 -3.56 3.15
N THR A 106 -13.76 -4.25 2.46
CA THR A 106 -15.10 -3.79 2.03
C THR A 106 -15.11 -2.72 0.93
N TYR A 107 -13.99 -2.52 0.25
CA TYR A 107 -13.87 -1.51 -0.80
C TYR A 107 -13.69 -2.12 -2.20
N SER A 108 -14.20 -1.43 -3.23
CA SER A 108 -14.15 -1.83 -4.64
C SER A 108 -13.60 -0.75 -5.57
N ASN A 109 -12.81 0.18 -5.03
CA ASN A 109 -12.19 1.30 -5.76
C ASN A 109 -10.67 1.35 -5.59
N TRP A 110 -10.05 0.19 -5.45
CA TRP A 110 -8.61 0.02 -5.42
C TRP A 110 -7.99 0.34 -6.78
N ARG A 111 -6.81 0.91 -6.77
CA ARG A 111 -6.04 1.29 -7.95
C ARG A 111 -4.54 1.24 -7.69
N LEU A 112 -3.72 1.34 -8.73
CA LEU A 112 -2.30 1.65 -8.56
C LEU A 112 -2.13 3.03 -7.91
N PRO A 113 -1.15 3.19 -7.03
CA PRO A 113 -0.77 4.49 -6.50
C PRO A 113 -0.12 5.35 -7.59
N THR A 114 -0.29 6.64 -7.51
CA THR A 114 0.61 7.56 -8.20
C THR A 114 2.02 7.44 -7.61
N ARG A 115 3.02 7.94 -8.33
CA ARG A 115 4.40 8.00 -7.85
C ARG A 115 4.53 8.73 -6.51
N ASP A 116 3.82 9.85 -6.36
CA ASP A 116 3.91 10.69 -5.17
C ASP A 116 3.15 10.06 -3.99
N GLU A 117 2.02 9.39 -4.24
CA GLU A 117 1.34 8.59 -3.20
C GLU A 117 2.23 7.45 -2.68
N LEU A 118 2.82 6.65 -3.57
CA LEU A 118 3.65 5.52 -3.12
C LEU A 118 4.86 5.97 -2.29
N LYS A 119 5.37 7.17 -2.55
CA LYS A 119 6.44 7.77 -1.75
C LYS A 119 6.02 8.17 -0.35
N THR A 120 4.73 8.37 -0.07
CA THR A 120 4.27 8.76 1.27
C THR A 120 4.49 7.67 2.32
N ILE A 121 4.57 6.41 1.91
CA ILE A 121 4.84 5.28 2.80
C ILE A 121 6.31 4.86 2.83
N ILE A 122 7.22 5.61 2.18
CA ILE A 122 8.66 5.38 2.26
C ILE A 122 9.21 5.90 3.57
N ASN A 123 9.80 5.02 4.36
CA ASN A 123 10.52 5.35 5.59
C ASN A 123 12.03 5.39 5.31
N TYR A 124 12.58 6.58 5.06
CA TYR A 124 14.01 6.78 4.79
C TYR A 124 14.92 6.55 6.01
N TYR A 125 14.36 6.30 7.19
CA TYR A 125 15.10 5.98 8.41
C TYR A 125 15.18 4.48 8.69
N ALA A 126 14.52 3.65 7.88
CA ALA A 126 14.61 2.20 8.00
C ALA A 126 15.96 1.69 7.43
N ASP A 127 16.49 0.62 8.05
CA ASP A 127 17.85 0.14 7.72
C ASP A 127 17.92 -0.68 6.43
N ASP A 128 16.88 -1.43 6.09
CA ASP A 128 16.93 -2.44 5.01
C ASP A 128 15.84 -2.26 3.96
N ILE A 129 14.57 -2.36 4.36
CA ILE A 129 13.41 -2.10 3.51
C ILE A 129 12.82 -0.78 3.96
N LEU A 130 12.73 0.20 3.05
CA LEU A 130 12.37 1.57 3.38
C LEU A 130 10.86 1.73 3.60
N ILE A 131 10.31 1.00 4.56
CA ILE A 131 8.90 1.06 4.97
C ILE A 131 8.76 0.66 6.45
N ASP A 132 7.66 1.04 7.08
CA ASP A 132 7.33 0.61 8.43
C ASP A 132 6.74 -0.81 8.40
N LEU A 133 7.54 -1.80 8.80
CA LEU A 133 7.14 -3.21 8.76
C LEU A 133 6.10 -3.57 9.84
N ASP A 134 5.88 -2.77 10.87
CA ASP A 134 4.83 -2.96 11.86
C ASP A 134 3.43 -2.77 11.26
N PHE A 135 3.35 -1.98 10.18
CA PHE A 135 2.12 -1.74 9.42
C PHE A 135 2.09 -2.45 8.07
N PHE A 136 3.26 -2.61 7.42
CA PHE A 136 3.41 -3.19 6.08
C PHE A 136 4.33 -4.42 6.09
N PRO A 137 3.97 -5.47 6.85
CA PRO A 137 4.75 -6.70 6.86
C PRO A 137 4.84 -7.29 5.45
N ASN A 138 5.75 -8.24 5.26
CA ASN A 138 5.89 -8.99 4.01
C ASN A 138 6.20 -8.12 2.77
N THR A 139 6.63 -6.86 2.97
CA THR A 139 7.08 -6.01 1.85
C THR A 139 8.39 -6.56 1.30
N GLN A 140 8.44 -6.81 -0.02
CA GLN A 140 9.66 -7.27 -0.67
C GLN A 140 10.65 -6.10 -0.84
N LYS A 141 11.94 -6.39 -0.64
CA LYS A 141 13.04 -5.46 -0.90
C LYS A 141 13.28 -5.34 -2.42
N ASP A 142 12.28 -4.85 -3.13
CA ASP A 142 12.26 -4.78 -4.59
C ASP A 142 11.55 -3.50 -5.05
N THR A 143 11.22 -3.42 -6.32
CA THR A 143 10.53 -2.32 -6.96
C THR A 143 9.02 -2.55 -6.99
N TYR A 144 8.25 -1.47 -6.99
CA TYR A 144 6.80 -1.48 -7.00
C TYR A 144 6.26 -0.54 -8.08
N TRP A 145 5.33 -1.02 -8.91
CA TRP A 145 4.68 -0.23 -9.94
C TRP A 145 3.92 0.98 -9.38
N THR A 146 3.97 2.07 -10.14
CA THR A 146 3.04 3.20 -9.99
C THR A 146 2.08 3.26 -11.18
N SER A 147 1.04 4.06 -11.10
CA SER A 147 0.09 4.30 -12.21
C SER A 147 0.67 5.18 -13.33
N LEU A 148 1.88 5.70 -13.19
CA LEU A 148 2.42 6.72 -14.07
C LEU A 148 3.24 6.12 -15.22
N THR A 149 2.76 6.29 -16.44
CA THR A 149 3.53 6.05 -17.68
C THR A 149 4.60 7.13 -17.86
N ALA A 150 5.78 6.78 -18.36
CA ALA A 150 6.82 7.75 -18.66
C ALA A 150 6.40 8.67 -19.82
N LYS A 151 6.60 9.97 -19.64
CA LYS A 151 6.10 11.02 -20.57
C LYS A 151 6.64 10.86 -21.99
N ASP A 152 7.93 10.50 -22.12
CA ASP A 152 8.62 10.50 -23.41
C ASP A 152 8.65 9.10 -24.06
N ASN A 153 8.15 8.08 -23.36
CA ASN A 153 8.11 6.71 -23.88
C ASN A 153 6.95 5.92 -23.24
N SER A 154 5.90 5.69 -23.98
CA SER A 154 4.70 4.98 -23.52
C SER A 154 4.92 3.48 -23.24
N SER A 155 6.05 2.90 -23.63
CA SER A 155 6.42 1.52 -23.27
C SER A 155 7.01 1.40 -21.85
N LEU A 156 7.30 2.54 -21.20
CA LEU A 156 7.88 2.61 -19.86
C LEU A 156 6.87 3.12 -18.83
N ALA A 157 6.96 2.61 -17.60
CA ALA A 157 6.23 3.13 -16.45
C ALA A 157 7.19 3.39 -15.28
N TYR A 158 6.74 4.21 -14.33
CA TYR A 158 7.53 4.51 -13.13
C TYR A 158 7.34 3.43 -12.06
N GLU A 159 8.45 3.12 -11.39
CA GLU A 159 8.54 2.27 -10.21
C GLU A 159 9.18 3.01 -9.04
N ILE A 160 8.89 2.55 -7.83
CA ILE A 160 9.57 2.98 -6.60
C ILE A 160 10.27 1.76 -5.98
N PRO A 161 11.62 1.76 -5.91
CA PRO A 161 12.37 0.74 -5.19
C PRO A 161 12.29 0.97 -3.68
N PHE A 162 11.81 -0.02 -2.93
CA PHE A 162 11.75 0.05 -1.44
C PHE A 162 13.09 -0.18 -0.74
N PHE A 163 14.17 -0.35 -1.49
CA PHE A 163 15.55 -0.35 -0.97
C PHE A 163 16.31 0.97 -1.24
N TYR A 164 15.69 1.89 -1.98
CA TYR A 164 16.31 3.14 -2.37
C TYR A 164 15.37 4.35 -2.21
N GLY A 165 14.06 4.19 -2.40
CA GLY A 165 13.04 5.24 -2.25
C GLY A 165 13.01 6.29 -3.36
N GLY A 166 13.89 6.18 -4.36
CA GLY A 166 13.89 7.03 -5.56
C GLY A 166 12.78 6.65 -6.54
N SER A 167 12.78 7.28 -7.72
CA SER A 167 11.92 6.87 -8.84
C SER A 167 12.79 6.40 -9.99
N ILE A 168 12.45 5.26 -10.55
CA ILE A 168 13.07 4.74 -11.77
C ILE A 168 12.00 4.50 -12.82
N VAL A 169 12.39 4.33 -14.07
CA VAL A 169 11.51 3.91 -15.18
C VAL A 169 11.92 2.54 -15.66
N ARG A 170 10.93 1.72 -16.01
CA ARG A 170 11.15 0.35 -16.45
C ARG A 170 10.19 -0.01 -17.58
N GLU A 171 10.57 -0.98 -18.41
CA GLU A 171 9.68 -1.50 -19.44
C GLU A 171 8.44 -2.17 -18.84
N LYS A 172 7.26 -1.78 -19.31
CA LYS A 172 5.97 -2.34 -18.90
C LYS A 172 5.85 -3.85 -19.12
N SER A 173 6.70 -4.42 -19.97
CA SER A 173 6.77 -5.85 -20.26
C SER A 173 7.47 -6.67 -19.19
N LEU A 174 8.25 -6.04 -18.33
CA LEU A 174 8.87 -6.67 -17.17
C LEU A 174 7.89 -6.74 -16.02
N ASP A 175 8.07 -7.70 -15.14
CA ASP A 175 7.21 -7.88 -13.97
C ASP A 175 7.89 -7.40 -12.69
N THR A 176 7.10 -6.77 -11.84
CA THR A 176 7.50 -6.35 -10.50
C THR A 176 6.31 -6.36 -9.53
N HIS A 177 6.55 -6.00 -8.29
CA HIS A 177 5.53 -5.99 -7.26
C HIS A 177 4.51 -4.86 -7.42
N ILE A 178 3.37 -5.02 -6.78
CA ILE A 178 2.29 -4.04 -6.68
C ILE A 178 1.93 -3.85 -5.21
N ARG A 179 1.55 -2.63 -4.85
CA ARG A 179 0.78 -2.33 -3.65
C ARG A 179 -0.33 -1.37 -4.04
N LEU A 180 -1.57 -1.79 -3.86
CA LEU A 180 -2.72 -0.97 -4.23
C LEU A 180 -3.04 0.07 -3.16
N VAL A 181 -3.72 1.11 -3.60
CA VAL A 181 -4.18 2.23 -2.77
C VAL A 181 -5.59 2.64 -3.17
N ARG A 182 -6.32 3.24 -2.23
CA ARG A 182 -7.58 3.96 -2.47
C ARG A 182 -7.67 5.18 -1.56
N SER A 183 -8.56 6.13 -1.87
CA SER A 183 -8.91 7.22 -0.95
C SER A 183 -9.78 6.68 0.20
N ALA A 184 -9.67 7.23 1.41
CA ALA A 184 -10.39 6.76 2.60
C ALA A 184 -11.90 7.09 2.60
N ASP A 185 -12.30 8.05 1.78
CA ASP A 185 -13.68 8.55 1.57
C ASP A 185 -14.48 7.77 0.54
#